data_ecefc78aaad7f9e3e3ff1cf1b26b9f75
#
_entry.id   ecefc78aaad7f9e3e3ff1cf1b26b9f75
#
_cell.length_a   1.000
_cell.length_b   1.000
_cell.length_c   1.000
_cell.angle_alpha   90.00
_cell.angle_beta   90.00
_cell.angle_gamma   90.00
#
_symmetry.space_group_name_H-M   'P 1'
#
loop_
_entity.id
_entity.type
_entity.pdbx_description
1 polymer ?
#
loop_
_entity_poly.entity_id
_entity_poly.type
_entity_poly.pdbx_seq_one_letter_code
_entity_poly.pdbx_strand_id
1 'polypeptide(L)'
;MRKSIFGLSLLALALIAAACGGGSLEGEEVLVFGAPATDGPDGQAIQMVFDKFTEETGIIATYVGSENFESEVQVQLESGDVPDLIYWPQPGGVVDAAERGLLVPLEDLGIDLDEYESRYSPYLVSLGVVDGVAYGGANAVNLKSIVWYQPAEFEKRGYVVPETWDEMIALADKIVADGMNPFCFGMYSNGATGWLATDWMEDVMLRTGGGTATYDQWVNHEIPFNDPVVKNAAEYLSQIMHTPDYVVGGTDAIVSTFFGNAQDPMFERDADGNPGCLMHRQASFIVGFWPEDAQPGAGTETTVFPFPVIDPSLPKAALGGGDMFAATNDREATAALVQYLLLDDEAWTPVATNRNGHGSTRITANVNFDTSLYEKEITRVLGATINAALSENAFRFDASDLMPVEIGQGAFWSEMTELASNGPSYIDTALDNIENAWP
;
A
#
# COMPACT_ATOMS: atom_id res chain seq x y z
N MET A 1 39.42 -41.66 -2.72
CA MET A 1 39.15 -41.33 -1.32
C MET A 1 39.51 -39.90 -1.08
N ARG A 2 38.51 -39.01 -1.11
CA ARG A 2 38.61 -37.66 -0.56
C ARG A 2 37.24 -37.38 0.08
N LYS A 3 37.25 -37.31 1.39
CA LYS A 3 36.09 -37.01 2.22
C LYS A 3 35.93 -35.49 2.21
N SER A 4 34.81 -34.99 1.67
CA SER A 4 34.37 -33.61 1.86
C SER A 4 33.63 -33.54 3.18
N ILE A 5 34.14 -32.71 4.05
CA ILE A 5 33.54 -32.39 5.35
C ILE A 5 32.60 -31.20 5.08
N PHE A 6 31.31 -31.44 5.19
CA PHE A 6 30.34 -30.40 5.30
C PHE A 6 30.41 -29.81 6.72
N GLY A 7 30.92 -28.60 6.84
CA GLY A 7 30.88 -27.87 8.07
C GLY A 7 29.47 -27.23 8.21
N LEU A 8 28.66 -27.79 9.11
CA LEU A 8 27.51 -27.10 9.67
C LEU A 8 28.02 -25.92 10.49
N SER A 9 27.82 -24.71 9.98
CA SER A 9 27.94 -23.52 10.80
C SER A 9 26.60 -23.33 11.52
N LEU A 10 26.46 -23.96 12.68
CA LEU A 10 25.51 -23.49 13.69
C LEU A 10 26.08 -22.16 14.23
N LEU A 11 25.62 -21.04 13.73
CA LEU A 11 25.71 -19.80 14.47
C LEU A 11 24.65 -19.87 15.57
N ALA A 12 25.08 -20.23 16.75
CA ALA A 12 24.28 -20.07 17.96
C ALA A 12 24.03 -18.58 18.15
N LEU A 13 22.78 -18.15 18.08
CA LEU A 13 22.33 -16.93 18.71
C LEU A 13 22.69 -17.06 20.19
N ALA A 14 23.73 -16.37 20.60
CA ALA A 14 24.05 -16.24 21.99
C ALA A 14 23.02 -15.32 22.63
N LEU A 15 22.03 -15.92 23.26
CA LEU A 15 21.22 -15.24 24.26
C LEU A 15 22.15 -14.48 25.19
N ILE A 16 22.14 -13.18 25.09
CA ILE A 16 22.69 -12.30 26.12
C ILE A 16 21.73 -12.39 27.30
N ALA A 17 21.91 -13.40 28.12
CA ALA A 17 21.38 -13.41 29.48
C ALA A 17 22.19 -12.39 30.30
N ALA A 18 21.87 -11.12 30.15
CA ALA A 18 22.25 -10.11 31.12
C ALA A 18 21.37 -10.31 32.34
N ALA A 19 21.91 -10.98 33.33
CA ALA A 19 21.31 -11.12 34.64
C ALA A 19 21.21 -9.74 35.31
N CYS A 20 20.04 -9.12 35.18
CA CYS A 20 19.53 -8.16 36.12
C CYS A 20 18.01 -8.41 36.22
N GLY A 21 17.55 -9.03 37.28
CA GLY A 21 16.22 -9.09 37.88
C GLY A 21 14.95 -8.91 37.02
N GLY A 22 14.90 -9.32 35.77
CA GLY A 22 13.70 -9.28 34.93
C GLY A 22 12.99 -10.63 34.99
N GLY A 23 11.68 -10.64 35.27
CA GLY A 23 10.82 -11.82 35.10
C GLY A 23 10.84 -12.31 33.67
N SER A 24 10.50 -13.56 33.41
CA SER A 24 10.28 -14.10 32.06
C SER A 24 9.13 -13.29 31.40
N LEU A 25 9.32 -12.85 30.14
CA LEU A 25 8.24 -12.21 29.36
C LEU A 25 7.30 -13.27 28.74
N GLU A 26 7.53 -14.56 28.99
CA GLU A 26 6.67 -15.65 28.51
C GLU A 26 5.24 -15.51 29.04
N GLY A 27 4.27 -15.47 28.11
CA GLY A 27 2.85 -15.28 28.44
C GLY A 27 2.42 -13.80 28.54
N GLU A 28 3.33 -12.82 28.40
CA GLU A 28 2.94 -11.42 28.21
C GLU A 28 2.22 -11.26 26.86
N GLU A 29 1.21 -10.38 26.83
CA GLU A 29 0.39 -10.14 25.65
C GLU A 29 0.76 -8.78 25.03
N VAL A 30 0.84 -8.75 23.68
CA VAL A 30 0.99 -7.53 22.88
C VAL A 30 -0.14 -7.46 21.88
N LEU A 31 -0.98 -6.42 21.97
CA LEU A 31 -2.08 -6.18 21.06
C LEU A 31 -1.65 -5.21 19.96
N VAL A 32 -1.87 -5.62 18.71
CA VAL A 32 -1.62 -4.80 17.52
C VAL A 32 -2.92 -4.52 16.79
N PHE A 33 -3.23 -3.25 16.52
CA PHE A 33 -4.41 -2.84 15.77
C PHE A 33 -4.03 -2.24 14.41
N GLY A 34 -4.75 -2.61 13.33
CA GLY A 34 -4.40 -2.13 11.98
C GLY A 34 -5.56 -2.18 10.97
N ALA A 35 -5.30 -1.66 9.76
CA ALA A 35 -6.30 -1.54 8.70
C ALA A 35 -6.68 -2.87 8.01
N PRO A 36 -5.75 -3.79 7.67
CA PRO A 36 -6.15 -5.06 7.06
C PRO A 36 -7.07 -5.86 7.97
N ALA A 37 -8.28 -6.23 7.49
CA ALA A 37 -9.24 -7.00 8.29
C ALA A 37 -8.62 -8.30 8.84
N THR A 38 -8.90 -8.62 10.11
CA THR A 38 -8.29 -9.77 10.83
C THR A 38 -8.43 -11.10 10.10
N ASP A 39 -9.60 -11.35 9.52
CA ASP A 39 -9.93 -12.59 8.80
C ASP A 39 -9.63 -12.51 7.29
N GLY A 40 -9.19 -11.35 6.81
CA GLY A 40 -8.71 -11.15 5.45
C GLY A 40 -7.32 -11.75 5.22
N PRO A 41 -6.93 -11.98 3.94
CA PRO A 41 -5.63 -12.57 3.61
C PRO A 41 -4.43 -11.80 4.16
N ASP A 42 -4.50 -10.49 4.17
CA ASP A 42 -3.43 -9.63 4.66
C ASP A 42 -3.34 -9.61 6.19
N GLY A 43 -4.50 -9.58 6.89
CA GLY A 43 -4.53 -9.72 8.34
C GLY A 43 -4.01 -11.06 8.81
N GLN A 44 -4.38 -12.15 8.12
CA GLN A 44 -3.83 -13.48 8.37
C GLN A 44 -2.32 -13.55 8.12
N ALA A 45 -1.81 -12.88 7.07
CA ALA A 45 -0.39 -12.81 6.78
C ALA A 45 0.39 -12.09 7.89
N ILE A 46 -0.14 -10.99 8.42
CA ILE A 46 0.44 -10.27 9.55
C ILE A 46 0.46 -11.18 10.79
N GLN A 47 -0.65 -11.87 11.09
CA GLN A 47 -0.72 -12.79 12.23
C GLN A 47 0.30 -13.93 12.11
N MET A 48 0.61 -14.43 10.90
CA MET A 48 1.66 -15.45 10.72
C MET A 48 3.04 -14.97 11.15
N VAL A 49 3.37 -13.70 10.95
CA VAL A 49 4.62 -13.10 11.46
C VAL A 49 4.61 -13.10 13.00
N PHE A 50 3.49 -12.75 13.59
CA PHE A 50 3.32 -12.72 15.05
C PHE A 50 3.29 -14.11 15.69
N ASP A 51 2.73 -15.09 15.00
CA ASP A 51 2.76 -16.50 15.45
C ASP A 51 4.21 -17.02 15.53
N LYS A 52 5.05 -16.70 14.53
CA LYS A 52 6.47 -17.03 14.55
C LYS A 52 7.18 -16.34 15.72
N PHE A 53 6.95 -15.03 15.92
CA PHE A 53 7.48 -14.30 17.08
C PHE A 53 7.06 -14.95 18.41
N THR A 54 5.78 -15.31 18.53
CA THR A 54 5.25 -15.98 19.73
C THR A 54 5.90 -17.34 19.97
N GLU A 55 6.14 -18.11 18.90
CA GLU A 55 6.81 -19.41 18.96
C GLU A 55 8.27 -19.29 19.43
N GLU A 56 8.95 -18.22 19.01
CA GLU A 56 10.37 -17.98 19.34
C GLU A 56 10.59 -17.37 20.72
N THR A 57 9.66 -16.53 21.20
CA THR A 57 9.85 -15.72 22.41
C THR A 57 8.95 -16.11 23.58
N GLY A 58 7.82 -16.76 23.32
CA GLY A 58 6.77 -17.02 24.30
C GLY A 58 5.88 -15.81 24.61
N ILE A 59 6.16 -14.62 24.04
CA ILE A 59 5.30 -13.43 24.11
C ILE A 59 4.15 -13.61 23.13
N ILE A 60 2.91 -13.39 23.55
CA ILE A 60 1.73 -13.59 22.72
C ILE A 60 1.41 -12.31 21.98
N ALA A 61 1.71 -12.26 20.67
CA ALA A 61 1.36 -11.14 19.82
C ALA A 61 0.08 -11.42 19.04
N THR A 62 -0.90 -10.52 19.13
CA THR A 62 -2.21 -10.67 18.50
C THR A 62 -2.52 -9.48 17.60
N TYR A 63 -2.86 -9.76 16.36
CA TYR A 63 -3.34 -8.78 15.39
C TYR A 63 -4.86 -8.68 15.40
N VAL A 64 -5.37 -7.46 15.49
CA VAL A 64 -6.78 -7.12 15.31
C VAL A 64 -6.86 -6.06 14.22
N GLY A 65 -7.59 -6.34 13.16
CA GLY A 65 -7.76 -5.43 12.04
C GLY A 65 -9.19 -5.06 11.78
N SER A 66 -9.42 -3.85 11.26
CA SER A 66 -10.74 -3.31 10.98
C SER A 66 -10.77 -2.57 9.65
N GLU A 67 -11.82 -2.83 8.84
CA GLU A 67 -12.11 -2.04 7.63
C GLU A 67 -12.55 -0.59 7.93
N ASN A 68 -12.75 -0.24 9.21
CA ASN A 68 -13.04 1.11 9.67
C ASN A 68 -11.86 1.72 10.44
N PHE A 69 -10.65 1.20 10.21
CA PHE A 69 -9.44 1.53 10.96
C PHE A 69 -9.24 3.03 11.12
N GLU A 70 -9.36 3.82 10.05
CA GLU A 70 -9.07 5.26 10.04
C GLU A 70 -9.93 6.03 11.05
N SER A 71 -11.20 5.64 11.21
CA SER A 71 -12.08 6.27 12.20
C SER A 71 -11.89 5.69 13.61
N GLU A 72 -11.67 4.37 13.71
CA GLU A 72 -11.54 3.70 15.00
C GLU A 72 -10.21 4.03 15.69
N VAL A 73 -9.11 4.14 14.95
CA VAL A 73 -7.80 4.52 15.51
C VAL A 73 -7.84 5.92 16.12
N GLN A 74 -8.52 6.87 15.51
CA GLN A 74 -8.66 8.23 16.06
C GLN A 74 -9.44 8.21 17.38
N VAL A 75 -10.54 7.44 17.45
CA VAL A 75 -11.32 7.28 18.69
C VAL A 75 -10.49 6.64 19.81
N GLN A 76 -9.67 5.64 19.48
CA GLN A 76 -8.78 5.00 20.46
C GLN A 76 -7.73 5.98 20.97
N LEU A 77 -7.08 6.74 20.06
CA LEU A 77 -6.09 7.76 20.42
C LEU A 77 -6.69 8.88 21.31
N GLU A 78 -7.91 9.32 21.00
CA GLU A 78 -8.59 10.35 21.78
C GLU A 78 -9.04 9.86 23.16
N SER A 79 -9.50 8.62 23.26
CA SER A 79 -9.97 8.03 24.52
C SER A 79 -8.83 7.59 25.44
N GLY A 80 -7.64 7.36 24.90
CA GLY A 80 -6.50 6.76 25.60
C GLY A 80 -6.63 5.25 25.82
N ASP A 81 -7.65 4.59 25.22
CA ASP A 81 -7.78 3.13 25.19
C ASP A 81 -7.14 2.59 23.90
N VAL A 82 -5.81 2.60 23.90
CA VAL A 82 -4.97 2.32 22.74
C VAL A 82 -4.39 0.90 22.78
N PRO A 83 -4.15 0.25 21.64
CA PRO A 83 -3.38 -1.00 21.56
C PRO A 83 -1.92 -0.74 21.94
N ASP A 84 -1.12 -1.79 22.11
CA ASP A 84 0.32 -1.64 22.35
C ASP A 84 1.06 -1.13 21.12
N LEU A 85 0.61 -1.56 19.93
CA LEU A 85 1.20 -1.21 18.65
C LEU A 85 0.11 -0.93 17.63
N ILE A 86 0.29 0.11 16.82
CA ILE A 86 -0.59 0.41 15.69
C ILE A 86 0.12 0.04 14.39
N TYR A 87 -0.57 -0.72 13.51
CA TYR A 87 -0.13 -1.05 12.18
C TYR A 87 -0.81 -0.13 11.18
N TRP A 88 -0.10 0.91 10.77
CA TRP A 88 -0.66 2.10 10.13
C TRP A 88 -0.29 2.19 8.66
N PRO A 89 -1.26 2.21 7.74
CA PRO A 89 -0.98 2.40 6.31
C PRO A 89 -0.69 3.86 5.94
N GLN A 90 -1.03 4.83 6.80
CA GLN A 90 -0.85 6.25 6.53
C GLN A 90 0.27 6.86 7.41
N PRO A 91 1.46 7.13 6.88
CA PRO A 91 2.53 7.81 7.62
C PRO A 91 2.12 9.17 8.19
N GLY A 92 1.24 9.93 7.51
CA GLY A 92 0.68 11.17 8.04
C GLY A 92 -0.04 11.00 9.38
N GLY A 93 -0.71 9.85 9.59
CA GLY A 93 -1.32 9.52 10.88
C GLY A 93 -0.27 9.23 11.97
N VAL A 94 0.87 8.62 11.62
CA VAL A 94 1.99 8.44 12.54
C VAL A 94 2.58 9.79 12.94
N VAL A 95 2.76 10.70 11.99
CA VAL A 95 3.26 12.06 12.22
C VAL A 95 2.33 12.82 13.18
N ASP A 96 1.02 12.87 12.88
CA ASP A 96 0.02 13.53 13.73
C ASP A 96 0.03 12.98 15.18
N ALA A 97 0.02 11.65 15.32
CA ALA A 97 0.04 11.03 16.64
C ALA A 97 1.34 11.29 17.41
N ALA A 98 2.49 11.33 16.71
CA ALA A 98 3.79 11.66 17.32
C ALA A 98 3.85 13.12 17.78
N GLU A 99 3.39 14.07 16.98
CA GLU A 99 3.32 15.50 17.34
C GLU A 99 2.43 15.75 18.56
N ARG A 100 1.40 14.93 18.74
CA ARG A 100 0.51 14.95 19.91
C ARG A 100 1.10 14.24 21.12
N GLY A 101 2.29 13.64 21.01
CA GLY A 101 2.97 12.92 22.09
C GLY A 101 2.29 11.59 22.47
N LEU A 102 1.61 10.94 21.53
CA LEU A 102 0.87 9.70 21.73
C LEU A 102 1.66 8.44 21.38
N LEU A 103 2.86 8.61 20.80
CA LEU A 103 3.73 7.52 20.36
C LEU A 103 5.05 7.53 21.11
N VAL A 104 5.69 6.37 21.17
CA VAL A 104 7.01 6.16 21.77
C VAL A 104 8.08 6.21 20.69
N PRO A 105 9.20 6.96 20.90
CA PRO A 105 10.35 6.91 20.00
C PRO A 105 10.92 5.50 19.83
N LEU A 106 11.33 5.13 18.62
CA LEU A 106 11.92 3.81 18.35
C LEU A 106 13.18 3.55 19.19
N GLU A 107 13.98 4.58 19.48
CA GLU A 107 15.18 4.46 20.34
C GLU A 107 14.81 4.05 21.78
N ASP A 108 13.68 4.55 22.31
CA ASP A 108 13.20 4.19 23.65
C ASP A 108 12.70 2.73 23.72
N LEU A 109 12.42 2.12 22.57
CA LEU A 109 12.12 0.70 22.41
C LEU A 109 13.39 -0.15 22.17
N GLY A 110 14.56 0.45 22.28
CA GLY A 110 15.85 -0.23 22.09
C GLY A 110 16.24 -0.46 20.64
N ILE A 111 15.63 0.26 19.70
CA ILE A 111 16.05 0.24 18.29
C ILE A 111 17.33 1.05 18.11
N ASP A 112 18.38 0.42 17.61
CA ASP A 112 19.56 1.10 17.09
C ASP A 112 19.21 1.67 15.71
N LEU A 113 19.21 3.01 15.58
CA LEU A 113 18.78 3.65 14.34
C LEU A 113 19.74 3.37 13.19
N ASP A 114 21.04 3.28 13.42
CA ASP A 114 22.03 2.92 12.39
C ASP A 114 21.76 1.50 11.87
N GLU A 115 21.39 0.59 12.75
CA GLU A 115 21.02 -0.78 12.42
C GLU A 115 19.69 -0.82 11.63
N TYR A 116 18.68 -0.06 12.07
CA TYR A 116 17.40 0.08 11.35
C TYR A 116 17.61 0.67 9.95
N GLU A 117 18.33 1.80 9.83
CA GLU A 117 18.61 2.44 8.54
C GLU A 117 19.42 1.55 7.59
N SER A 118 20.21 0.60 8.10
CA SER A 118 20.92 -0.36 7.26
C SER A 118 20.03 -1.38 6.56
N ARG A 119 18.80 -1.55 7.04
CA ARG A 119 17.81 -2.53 6.55
C ARG A 119 16.73 -1.91 5.67
N TYR A 120 16.55 -0.60 5.70
CA TYR A 120 15.46 0.06 5.00
C TYR A 120 15.97 1.20 4.13
N SER A 121 15.21 1.55 3.08
CA SER A 121 15.60 2.71 2.27
C SER A 121 15.49 4.00 3.09
N PRO A 122 16.41 4.96 2.90
CA PRO A 122 16.34 6.24 3.60
C PRO A 122 15.01 6.98 3.41
N TYR A 123 14.38 6.80 2.24
CA TYR A 123 13.06 7.37 1.97
C TYR A 123 11.99 6.80 2.90
N LEU A 124 11.91 5.48 3.02
CA LEU A 124 10.91 4.83 3.90
C LEU A 124 11.17 5.13 5.38
N VAL A 125 12.43 5.18 5.80
CA VAL A 125 12.79 5.58 7.17
C VAL A 125 12.29 6.98 7.47
N SER A 126 12.47 7.93 6.54
CA SER A 126 12.09 9.33 6.74
C SER A 126 10.59 9.55 6.96
N LEU A 127 9.73 8.63 6.50
CA LEU A 127 8.28 8.75 6.63
C LEU A 127 7.77 8.63 8.08
N GLY A 128 8.53 7.98 8.95
CA GLY A 128 8.20 7.85 10.38
C GLY A 128 8.96 8.82 11.30
N VAL A 129 9.64 9.84 10.74
CA VAL A 129 10.48 10.76 11.50
C VAL A 129 9.80 12.12 11.69
N VAL A 130 9.70 12.56 12.94
CA VAL A 130 9.17 13.89 13.34
C VAL A 130 10.23 14.62 14.13
N ASP A 131 10.62 15.82 13.69
CA ASP A 131 11.66 16.66 14.34
C ASP A 131 12.99 15.92 14.61
N GLY A 132 13.33 14.98 13.71
CA GLY A 132 14.57 14.20 13.80
C GLY A 132 14.49 12.99 14.74
N VAL A 133 13.31 12.67 15.27
CA VAL A 133 13.05 11.49 16.11
C VAL A 133 12.19 10.48 15.33
N ALA A 134 12.61 9.21 15.29
CA ALA A 134 11.86 8.15 14.63
C ALA A 134 10.80 7.57 15.57
N TYR A 135 9.53 7.58 15.12
CA TYR A 135 8.38 7.01 15.84
C TYR A 135 7.76 5.83 15.09
N GLY A 136 7.81 5.85 13.76
CA GLY A 136 7.27 4.81 12.91
C GLY A 136 8.35 3.96 12.26
N GLY A 137 8.20 2.64 12.29
CA GLY A 137 9.06 1.70 11.60
C GLY A 137 8.39 1.14 10.33
N ALA A 138 9.05 1.26 9.16
CA ALA A 138 8.55 0.71 7.92
C ALA A 138 8.47 -0.82 8.00
N ASN A 139 7.37 -1.43 7.53
CA ASN A 139 7.20 -2.89 7.59
C ASN A 139 6.94 -3.50 6.22
N ALA A 140 5.84 -3.12 5.59
CA ALA A 140 5.45 -3.64 4.29
C ALA A 140 5.29 -2.51 3.28
N VAL A 141 5.51 -2.83 2.01
CA VAL A 141 5.31 -1.92 0.89
C VAL A 141 4.44 -2.58 -0.18
N ASN A 142 3.74 -1.78 -0.94
CA ASN A 142 2.98 -2.22 -2.11
C ASN A 142 3.22 -1.28 -3.28
N LEU A 143 3.04 -1.80 -4.50
CA LEU A 143 3.16 -1.01 -5.72
C LEU A 143 1.77 -0.60 -6.19
N LYS A 144 1.57 0.71 -6.41
CA LYS A 144 0.32 1.31 -6.88
C LYS A 144 0.34 1.68 -8.37
N SER A 145 1.51 1.98 -8.93
CA SER A 145 1.70 2.34 -10.35
C SER A 145 1.59 1.16 -11.32
N ILE A 146 0.53 0.38 -11.21
CA ILE A 146 0.27 -0.81 -12.03
C ILE A 146 -1.18 -0.90 -12.49
N VAL A 147 -1.38 -1.54 -13.63
CA VAL A 147 -2.70 -1.87 -14.17
C VAL A 147 -2.78 -3.38 -14.39
N TRP A 148 -3.72 -4.02 -13.73
CA TRP A 148 -4.00 -5.44 -13.85
C TRP A 148 -4.80 -5.73 -15.10
N TYR A 149 -4.47 -6.83 -15.80
CA TYR A 149 -5.18 -7.28 -17.00
C TYR A 149 -5.00 -8.78 -17.23
N GLN A 150 -5.80 -9.35 -18.10
CA GLN A 150 -5.70 -10.75 -18.52
C GLN A 150 -5.08 -10.84 -19.93
N PRO A 151 -3.82 -11.28 -20.10
CA PRO A 151 -3.15 -11.39 -21.39
C PRO A 151 -3.94 -12.18 -22.42
N ALA A 152 -4.53 -13.29 -22.02
CA ALA A 152 -5.32 -14.15 -22.93
C ALA A 152 -6.53 -13.42 -23.53
N GLU A 153 -7.19 -12.52 -22.75
CA GLU A 153 -8.30 -11.72 -23.25
C GLU A 153 -7.82 -10.61 -24.21
N PHE A 154 -6.63 -10.05 -23.97
CA PHE A 154 -5.99 -9.09 -24.88
C PHE A 154 -5.61 -9.78 -26.19
N GLU A 155 -4.94 -10.94 -26.13
CA GLU A 155 -4.54 -11.71 -27.34
C GLU A 155 -5.76 -12.11 -28.16
N LYS A 156 -6.81 -12.65 -27.54
CA LYS A 156 -8.07 -13.06 -28.18
C LYS A 156 -8.70 -11.94 -29.02
N ARG A 157 -8.54 -10.66 -28.58
CA ARG A 157 -9.14 -9.49 -29.21
C ARG A 157 -8.16 -8.67 -30.04
N GLY A 158 -6.89 -9.05 -30.05
CA GLY A 158 -5.84 -8.31 -30.73
C GLY A 158 -5.57 -6.92 -30.11
N TYR A 159 -5.74 -6.82 -28.78
CA TYR A 159 -5.37 -5.64 -28.01
C TYR A 159 -3.88 -5.67 -27.69
N VAL A 160 -3.29 -4.49 -27.64
CA VAL A 160 -1.87 -4.31 -27.30
C VAL A 160 -1.80 -3.59 -25.94
N VAL A 161 -0.90 -4.04 -25.09
CA VAL A 161 -0.62 -3.35 -23.81
C VAL A 161 -0.13 -1.95 -24.10
N PRO A 162 -0.77 -0.90 -23.53
CA PRO A 162 -0.39 0.47 -23.78
C PRO A 162 0.88 0.84 -23.01
N GLU A 163 1.79 1.59 -23.63
CA GLU A 163 3.00 2.14 -23.00
C GLU A 163 2.80 3.61 -22.61
N THR A 164 1.90 4.32 -23.29
CA THR A 164 1.59 5.73 -23.05
C THR A 164 0.13 5.94 -22.70
N TRP A 165 -0.16 7.08 -22.07
CA TRP A 165 -1.55 7.46 -21.75
C TRP A 165 -2.42 7.53 -23.00
N ASP A 166 -1.93 8.16 -24.08
CA ASP A 166 -2.68 8.27 -25.32
C ASP A 166 -3.02 6.89 -25.91
N GLU A 167 -2.09 5.93 -25.82
CA GLU A 167 -2.34 4.55 -26.22
C GLU A 167 -3.37 3.87 -25.31
N MET A 168 -3.35 4.14 -24.00
CA MET A 168 -4.35 3.60 -23.06
C MET A 168 -5.74 4.14 -23.38
N ILE A 169 -5.86 5.42 -23.67
CA ILE A 169 -7.14 6.03 -24.07
C ILE A 169 -7.61 5.47 -25.42
N ALA A 170 -6.72 5.36 -26.40
CA ALA A 170 -7.07 4.77 -27.70
C ALA A 170 -7.51 3.30 -27.56
N LEU A 171 -6.88 2.53 -26.67
CA LEU A 171 -7.31 1.17 -26.33
C LEU A 171 -8.68 1.18 -25.63
N ALA A 172 -8.92 2.10 -24.70
CA ALA A 172 -10.21 2.22 -24.02
C ALA A 172 -11.34 2.54 -25.00
N ASP A 173 -11.12 3.50 -25.92
CA ASP A 173 -12.08 3.79 -27.00
C ASP A 173 -12.38 2.58 -27.88
N LYS A 174 -11.35 1.79 -28.20
CA LYS A 174 -11.51 0.57 -28.98
C LYS A 174 -12.31 -0.47 -28.23
N ILE A 175 -12.06 -0.67 -26.93
CA ILE A 175 -12.80 -1.61 -26.09
C ILE A 175 -14.27 -1.22 -26.02
N VAL A 176 -14.59 0.08 -25.87
CA VAL A 176 -15.97 0.58 -25.92
C VAL A 176 -16.61 0.32 -27.28
N ALA A 177 -15.89 0.57 -28.37
CA ALA A 177 -16.39 0.29 -29.72
C ALA A 177 -16.64 -1.21 -29.97
N ASP A 178 -15.91 -2.10 -29.28
CA ASP A 178 -16.11 -3.56 -29.31
C ASP A 178 -17.24 -4.00 -28.34
N GLY A 179 -17.93 -3.07 -27.65
CA GLY A 179 -19.11 -3.29 -26.79
C GLY A 179 -18.80 -3.73 -25.36
N MET A 180 -17.62 -3.41 -24.85
CA MET A 180 -17.18 -3.73 -23.48
C MET A 180 -16.74 -2.49 -22.72
N ASN A 181 -16.56 -2.60 -21.40
CA ASN A 181 -16.01 -1.53 -20.59
C ASN A 181 -14.50 -1.74 -20.40
N PRO A 182 -13.66 -0.70 -20.64
CA PRO A 182 -12.23 -0.83 -20.45
C PRO A 182 -11.82 -0.98 -18.99
N PHE A 183 -12.44 -0.24 -18.05
CA PHE A 183 -11.96 -0.17 -16.68
C PHE A 183 -12.92 -0.77 -15.65
N CYS A 184 -12.34 -1.54 -14.73
CA CYS A 184 -12.92 -1.90 -13.45
C CYS A 184 -12.53 -0.80 -12.46
N PHE A 185 -13.46 -0.04 -11.92
CA PHE A 185 -13.18 1.03 -10.98
C PHE A 185 -14.30 1.15 -9.95
N GLY A 186 -14.00 0.95 -8.70
CA GLY A 186 -14.86 1.16 -7.55
C GLY A 186 -14.02 1.70 -6.41
N MET A 187 -14.48 2.71 -5.69
CA MET A 187 -13.72 3.38 -4.64
C MET A 187 -14.42 3.43 -3.29
N TYR A 188 -15.57 2.76 -3.14
CA TYR A 188 -16.21 2.68 -1.83
C TYR A 188 -15.32 1.91 -0.85
N SER A 189 -15.05 2.51 0.31
CA SER A 189 -14.21 1.97 1.36
C SER A 189 -14.63 2.49 2.75
N ASN A 190 -15.92 2.45 3.05
CA ASN A 190 -16.47 3.01 4.30
C ASN A 190 -15.97 4.45 4.55
N GLY A 191 -15.34 4.71 5.69
CA GLY A 191 -14.77 6.03 6.03
C GLY A 191 -13.61 6.48 5.15
N ALA A 192 -12.93 5.54 4.48
CA ALA A 192 -11.82 5.82 3.57
C ALA A 192 -12.24 5.96 2.10
N THR A 193 -13.55 6.06 1.81
CA THR A 193 -14.04 6.24 0.43
C THR A 193 -13.37 7.43 -0.24
N GLY A 194 -12.82 7.22 -1.44
CA GLY A 194 -12.12 8.25 -2.22
C GLY A 194 -10.63 7.96 -2.47
N TRP A 195 -9.97 7.16 -1.63
CA TRP A 195 -8.52 6.89 -1.73
C TRP A 195 -8.09 6.30 -3.09
N LEU A 196 -8.94 5.53 -3.77
CA LEU A 196 -8.58 5.03 -5.10
C LEU A 196 -8.53 6.13 -6.17
N ALA A 197 -9.37 7.14 -6.02
CA ALA A 197 -9.37 8.26 -6.95
C ALA A 197 -8.13 9.15 -6.71
N THR A 198 -7.72 9.33 -5.44
CA THR A 198 -6.45 10.03 -5.15
C THR A 198 -5.26 9.29 -5.71
N ASP A 199 -5.21 7.97 -5.59
CA ASP A 199 -4.18 7.10 -6.20
C ASP A 199 -4.01 7.33 -7.72
N TRP A 200 -5.11 7.46 -8.47
CA TRP A 200 -5.06 7.76 -9.90
C TRP A 200 -4.46 9.14 -10.15
N MET A 201 -4.90 10.14 -9.38
CA MET A 201 -4.43 11.52 -9.52
C MET A 201 -2.94 11.64 -9.17
N GLU A 202 -2.50 10.92 -8.15
CA GLU A 202 -1.12 10.85 -7.69
C GLU A 202 -0.19 10.21 -8.72
N ASP A 203 -0.62 9.12 -9.34
CA ASP A 203 0.11 8.52 -10.47
C ASP A 203 0.28 9.50 -11.64
N VAL A 204 -0.74 10.32 -11.94
CA VAL A 204 -0.67 11.36 -12.95
C VAL A 204 0.30 12.48 -12.53
N MET A 205 0.23 12.92 -11.27
CA MET A 205 1.15 13.93 -10.72
C MET A 205 2.62 13.52 -10.89
N LEU A 206 2.95 12.26 -10.62
CA LEU A 206 4.31 11.72 -10.83
C LEU A 206 4.77 11.71 -12.28
N ARG A 207 3.84 11.82 -13.24
CA ARG A 207 4.11 11.70 -14.69
C ARG A 207 3.84 12.98 -15.46
N THR A 208 3.57 14.07 -14.76
CA THR A 208 3.30 15.40 -15.33
C THR A 208 4.04 16.48 -14.54
N GLY A 209 4.09 17.70 -15.06
CA GLY A 209 4.39 18.93 -14.34
C GLY A 209 5.76 19.03 -13.63
N GLY A 210 6.67 18.06 -13.77
CA GLY A 210 7.96 18.06 -13.07
C GLY A 210 8.26 16.77 -12.32
N GLY A 211 7.35 15.79 -12.36
CA GLY A 211 7.55 14.46 -11.79
C GLY A 211 7.66 14.46 -10.26
N THR A 212 8.60 13.67 -9.73
CA THR A 212 8.76 13.48 -8.28
C THR A 212 9.03 14.78 -7.51
N ALA A 213 9.74 15.74 -8.11
CA ALA A 213 10.02 17.02 -7.42
C ALA A 213 8.75 17.86 -7.20
N THR A 214 7.88 17.94 -8.20
CA THR A 214 6.59 18.64 -8.07
C THR A 214 5.63 17.86 -7.17
N TYR A 215 5.68 16.53 -7.22
CA TYR A 215 4.94 15.68 -6.30
C TYR A 215 5.30 15.97 -4.83
N ASP A 216 6.60 16.02 -4.52
CA ASP A 216 7.09 16.33 -3.17
C ASP A 216 6.65 17.73 -2.71
N GLN A 217 6.71 18.74 -3.61
CA GLN A 217 6.23 20.09 -3.33
C GLN A 217 4.72 20.13 -3.03
N TRP A 218 3.94 19.34 -3.77
CA TRP A 218 2.50 19.23 -3.55
C TRP A 218 2.17 18.57 -2.22
N VAL A 219 2.81 17.45 -1.89
CA VAL A 219 2.63 16.74 -0.61
C VAL A 219 2.97 17.64 0.57
N ASN A 220 4.04 18.45 0.46
CA ASN A 220 4.48 19.36 1.51
C ASN A 220 3.76 20.74 1.49
N HIS A 221 2.74 20.91 0.65
CA HIS A 221 2.02 22.17 0.47
C HIS A 221 2.93 23.37 0.10
N GLU A 222 4.04 23.10 -0.62
CA GLU A 222 4.89 24.15 -1.20
C GLU A 222 4.26 24.73 -2.48
N ILE A 223 3.36 23.99 -3.12
CA ILE A 223 2.44 24.46 -4.14
C ILE A 223 1.00 24.23 -3.67
N PRO A 224 0.07 25.12 -3.98
CA PRO A 224 -1.32 24.99 -3.53
C PRO A 224 -2.04 23.83 -4.23
N PHE A 225 -3.09 23.32 -3.60
CA PHE A 225 -3.87 22.22 -4.16
C PHE A 225 -4.61 22.60 -5.45
N ASN A 226 -4.94 23.87 -5.64
CA ASN A 226 -5.54 24.41 -6.86
C ASN A 226 -4.51 24.94 -7.88
N ASP A 227 -3.22 24.54 -7.77
CA ASP A 227 -2.21 24.82 -8.79
C ASP A 227 -2.61 24.20 -10.14
N PRO A 228 -2.31 24.86 -11.27
CA PRO A 228 -2.61 24.32 -12.60
C PRO A 228 -2.06 22.91 -12.87
N VAL A 229 -0.95 22.51 -12.24
CA VAL A 229 -0.39 21.14 -12.39
C VAL A 229 -1.29 20.11 -11.69
N VAL A 230 -1.81 20.44 -10.51
CA VAL A 230 -2.73 19.58 -9.75
C VAL A 230 -4.06 19.48 -10.46
N LYS A 231 -4.57 20.61 -10.98
CA LYS A 231 -5.77 20.62 -11.82
C LYS A 231 -5.63 19.74 -13.05
N ASN A 232 -4.49 19.79 -13.73
CA ASN A 232 -4.22 18.92 -14.87
C ASN A 232 -4.32 17.43 -14.46
N ALA A 233 -3.81 17.04 -13.29
CA ALA A 233 -3.93 15.66 -12.82
C ALA A 233 -5.41 15.27 -12.56
N ALA A 234 -6.21 16.15 -11.98
CA ALA A 234 -7.63 15.92 -11.80
C ALA A 234 -8.39 15.81 -13.14
N GLU A 235 -7.98 16.55 -14.17
CA GLU A 235 -8.54 16.45 -15.53
C GLU A 235 -8.26 15.07 -16.16
N TYR A 236 -7.05 14.51 -15.98
CA TYR A 236 -6.72 13.15 -16.42
C TYR A 236 -7.56 12.09 -15.70
N LEU A 237 -7.70 12.19 -14.38
CA LEU A 237 -8.58 11.31 -13.61
C LEU A 237 -10.05 11.42 -14.10
N SER A 238 -10.52 12.65 -14.30
CA SER A 238 -11.87 12.91 -14.77
C SER A 238 -12.14 12.30 -16.15
N GLN A 239 -11.15 12.22 -17.03
CA GLN A 239 -11.27 11.54 -18.32
C GLN A 239 -11.61 10.05 -18.14
N ILE A 240 -11.01 9.38 -17.17
CA ILE A 240 -11.33 7.97 -16.87
C ILE A 240 -12.73 7.85 -16.25
N MET A 241 -13.05 8.67 -15.25
CA MET A 241 -14.30 8.53 -14.51
C MET A 241 -15.55 8.92 -15.31
N HIS A 242 -15.45 9.95 -16.17
CA HIS A 242 -16.62 10.58 -16.76
C HIS A 242 -16.78 10.34 -18.26
N THR A 243 -15.84 9.65 -18.93
CA THR A 243 -16.06 9.24 -20.32
C THR A 243 -17.12 8.12 -20.32
N PRO A 244 -18.20 8.27 -21.12
CA PRO A 244 -19.26 7.26 -21.18
C PRO A 244 -18.71 5.88 -21.51
N ASP A 245 -19.23 4.86 -20.83
CA ASP A 245 -18.88 3.45 -21.02
C ASP A 245 -17.42 3.06 -20.68
N TYR A 246 -16.60 3.98 -20.13
CA TYR A 246 -15.24 3.64 -19.70
C TYR A 246 -15.23 2.76 -18.46
N VAL A 247 -16.12 2.97 -17.52
CA VAL A 247 -16.19 2.22 -16.27
C VAL A 247 -17.47 1.37 -16.23
N VAL A 248 -17.34 0.13 -15.75
CA VAL A 248 -18.49 -0.75 -15.53
C VAL A 248 -19.51 -0.09 -14.60
N GLY A 249 -20.75 0.05 -15.05
CA GLY A 249 -21.82 0.69 -14.28
C GLY A 249 -21.75 2.22 -14.21
N GLY A 250 -20.74 2.84 -14.84
CA GLY A 250 -20.59 4.30 -14.90
C GLY A 250 -20.20 4.93 -13.57
N THR A 251 -20.37 6.26 -13.48
CA THR A 251 -19.97 7.06 -12.32
C THR A 251 -20.65 6.65 -11.01
N ASP A 252 -21.92 6.25 -11.05
CA ASP A 252 -22.65 5.78 -9.86
C ASP A 252 -22.02 4.50 -9.27
N ALA A 253 -21.48 3.63 -10.13
CA ALA A 253 -20.78 2.43 -9.70
C ALA A 253 -19.41 2.75 -9.08
N ILE A 254 -18.71 3.79 -9.56
CA ILE A 254 -17.41 4.19 -9.00
C ILE A 254 -17.55 4.48 -7.49
N VAL A 255 -18.54 5.27 -7.09
CA VAL A 255 -18.72 5.68 -5.69
C VAL A 255 -19.41 4.63 -4.81
N SER A 256 -20.11 3.66 -5.38
CA SER A 256 -20.89 2.68 -4.63
C SER A 256 -20.30 1.27 -4.61
N THR A 257 -19.38 0.94 -5.51
CA THR A 257 -18.75 -0.38 -5.55
C THR A 257 -17.58 -0.42 -4.55
N PHE A 258 -17.63 -1.41 -3.64
CA PHE A 258 -16.53 -1.68 -2.72
C PHE A 258 -15.25 -1.96 -3.51
N PHE A 259 -14.15 -1.34 -3.10
CA PHE A 259 -12.88 -1.40 -3.84
C PHE A 259 -12.39 -2.84 -4.05
N GLY A 260 -12.60 -3.70 -3.04
CA GLY A 260 -12.22 -5.12 -3.08
C GLY A 260 -13.07 -5.99 -4.00
N ASN A 261 -14.19 -5.47 -4.53
CA ASN A 261 -15.05 -6.16 -5.51
C ASN A 261 -15.03 -5.48 -6.90
N ALA A 262 -14.35 -4.36 -7.04
CA ALA A 262 -14.32 -3.61 -8.30
C ALA A 262 -13.77 -4.43 -9.47
N GLN A 263 -12.89 -5.40 -9.22
CA GLN A 263 -12.31 -6.30 -10.22
C GLN A 263 -13.17 -7.53 -10.55
N ASP A 264 -14.21 -7.83 -9.78
CA ASP A 264 -15.03 -9.05 -9.99
C ASP A 264 -15.52 -9.19 -11.43
N PRO A 265 -16.01 -8.11 -12.10
CA PRO A 265 -16.41 -8.17 -13.51
C PRO A 265 -15.29 -8.61 -14.47
N MET A 266 -14.01 -8.46 -14.12
CA MET A 266 -12.88 -8.94 -14.93
C MET A 266 -12.85 -10.49 -14.98
N PHE A 267 -13.28 -11.13 -13.89
CA PHE A 267 -13.28 -12.59 -13.75
C PHE A 267 -14.61 -13.24 -14.14
N GLU A 268 -15.70 -12.49 -14.09
CA GLU A 268 -17.01 -12.93 -14.53
C GLU A 268 -17.11 -12.96 -16.06
N ARG A 269 -18.09 -13.72 -16.57
CA ARG A 269 -18.35 -13.81 -18.01
C ARG A 269 -19.84 -13.60 -18.29
N ASP A 270 -20.13 -12.77 -19.28
CA ASP A 270 -21.48 -12.62 -19.83
C ASP A 270 -21.91 -13.84 -20.65
N ALA A 271 -23.11 -13.79 -21.23
CA ALA A 271 -23.66 -14.87 -22.05
C ALA A 271 -22.83 -15.16 -23.34
N ASP A 272 -22.06 -14.18 -23.79
CA ASP A 272 -21.21 -14.27 -24.98
C ASP A 272 -19.74 -14.63 -24.60
N GLY A 273 -19.47 -14.79 -23.30
CA GLY A 273 -18.16 -15.16 -22.75
C GLY A 273 -17.20 -13.99 -22.65
N ASN A 274 -17.69 -12.75 -22.60
CA ASN A 274 -16.87 -11.56 -22.41
C ASN A 274 -16.77 -11.18 -20.92
N PRO A 275 -15.61 -10.65 -20.46
CA PRO A 275 -15.51 -10.05 -19.14
C PRO A 275 -16.26 -8.71 -19.11
N GLY A 276 -16.71 -8.30 -17.91
CA GLY A 276 -17.37 -7.01 -17.74
C GLY A 276 -16.41 -5.83 -17.85
N CYS A 277 -15.14 -6.02 -17.53
CA CYS A 277 -14.06 -5.03 -17.71
C CYS A 277 -12.73 -5.73 -18.02
N LEU A 278 -11.74 -4.99 -18.53
CA LEU A 278 -10.49 -5.55 -19.06
C LEU A 278 -9.23 -5.06 -18.37
N MET A 279 -9.29 -3.91 -17.71
CA MET A 279 -8.17 -3.27 -17.02
C MET A 279 -8.60 -2.83 -15.62
N HIS A 280 -7.74 -3.04 -14.62
CA HIS A 280 -7.98 -2.62 -13.25
C HIS A 280 -6.73 -1.95 -12.69
N ARG A 281 -6.73 -0.61 -12.57
CA ARG A 281 -5.66 0.11 -11.89
C ARG A 281 -5.88 -0.03 -10.40
N GLN A 282 -4.99 -0.74 -9.73
CA GLN A 282 -5.07 -0.98 -8.29
C GLN A 282 -3.72 -1.47 -7.76
N ALA A 283 -3.46 -1.16 -6.50
CA ALA A 283 -2.26 -1.58 -5.77
C ALA A 283 -2.08 -3.11 -5.74
N SER A 284 -0.85 -3.54 -5.51
CA SER A 284 -0.49 -4.96 -5.54
C SER A 284 -1.23 -5.82 -4.52
N PHE A 285 -1.65 -5.26 -3.38
CA PHE A 285 -2.39 -5.99 -2.35
C PHE A 285 -3.79 -6.47 -2.79
N ILE A 286 -4.36 -5.89 -3.86
CA ILE A 286 -5.72 -6.22 -4.32
C ILE A 286 -5.91 -7.70 -4.64
N VAL A 287 -4.83 -8.40 -4.95
CA VAL A 287 -4.85 -9.85 -5.17
C VAL A 287 -5.45 -10.61 -3.98
N GLY A 288 -5.33 -10.09 -2.77
CA GLY A 288 -5.95 -10.66 -1.57
C GLY A 288 -7.47 -10.72 -1.62
N PHE A 289 -8.11 -9.87 -2.43
CA PHE A 289 -9.56 -9.79 -2.60
C PHE A 289 -10.08 -10.63 -3.78
N TRP A 290 -9.20 -11.25 -4.56
CA TRP A 290 -9.61 -11.98 -5.75
C TRP A 290 -10.14 -13.38 -5.41
N PRO A 291 -11.08 -13.90 -6.21
CA PRO A 291 -11.50 -15.28 -6.11
C PRO A 291 -10.32 -16.26 -6.16
N GLU A 292 -10.43 -17.38 -5.45
CA GLU A 292 -9.35 -18.36 -5.33
C GLU A 292 -8.88 -18.90 -6.70
N ASP A 293 -9.79 -19.09 -7.63
CA ASP A 293 -9.52 -19.54 -9.00
C ASP A 293 -8.99 -18.43 -9.92
N ALA A 294 -9.02 -17.18 -9.48
CA ALA A 294 -8.49 -16.02 -10.19
C ALA A 294 -7.10 -15.59 -9.69
N GLN A 295 -6.58 -16.22 -8.65
CA GLN A 295 -5.26 -15.90 -8.09
C GLN A 295 -4.13 -16.06 -9.12
N PRO A 296 -3.13 -15.15 -9.16
CA PRO A 296 -1.99 -15.30 -10.05
C PRO A 296 -1.30 -16.64 -9.87
N GLY A 297 -1.09 -17.38 -10.95
CA GLY A 297 -0.53 -18.73 -10.93
C GLY A 297 -1.54 -19.86 -10.77
N ALA A 298 -2.83 -19.58 -10.55
CA ALA A 298 -3.88 -20.61 -10.48
C ALA A 298 -4.42 -21.04 -11.87
N GLY A 299 -3.71 -20.70 -12.95
CA GLY A 299 -4.12 -21.00 -14.33
C GLY A 299 -4.93 -19.86 -14.98
N THR A 300 -5.21 -18.80 -14.26
CA THR A 300 -5.62 -17.52 -14.83
C THR A 300 -4.37 -16.65 -14.92
N GLU A 301 -3.96 -16.32 -16.12
CA GLU A 301 -2.78 -15.51 -16.35
C GLU A 301 -3.13 -14.03 -16.19
N THR A 302 -3.58 -13.62 -15.00
CA THR A 302 -3.72 -12.20 -14.68
C THR A 302 -2.35 -11.67 -14.28
N THR A 303 -1.94 -10.58 -14.92
CA THR A 303 -0.65 -9.93 -14.68
C THR A 303 -0.80 -8.41 -14.73
N VAL A 304 0.27 -7.68 -14.66
CA VAL A 304 0.28 -6.21 -14.66
C VAL A 304 1.08 -5.65 -15.82
N PHE A 305 0.73 -4.43 -16.21
CA PHE A 305 1.65 -3.53 -16.90
C PHE A 305 1.82 -2.25 -16.07
N PRO A 306 2.98 -1.55 -16.21
CA PRO A 306 3.21 -0.30 -15.50
C PRO A 306 2.18 0.76 -15.89
N PHE A 307 1.81 1.62 -14.94
CA PHE A 307 0.97 2.79 -15.26
C PHE A 307 1.61 3.57 -16.42
N PRO A 308 0.85 3.93 -17.46
CA PRO A 308 1.38 4.47 -18.71
C PRO A 308 2.14 5.79 -18.55
N VAL A 309 3.10 6.01 -19.43
CA VAL A 309 3.84 7.27 -19.50
C VAL A 309 2.93 8.38 -20.02
N ILE A 310 2.96 9.56 -19.36
CA ILE A 310 2.26 10.77 -19.83
C ILE A 310 3.28 11.71 -20.48
N ASP A 311 4.30 12.16 -19.73
CA ASP A 311 5.41 12.96 -20.28
C ASP A 311 6.67 12.10 -20.40
N PRO A 312 7.08 11.74 -21.63
CA PRO A 312 8.26 10.90 -21.85
C PRO A 312 9.59 11.60 -21.53
N SER A 313 9.59 12.88 -21.25
CA SER A 313 10.78 13.63 -20.83
C SER A 313 11.10 13.46 -19.34
N LEU A 314 10.13 12.98 -18.54
CA LEU A 314 10.30 12.76 -17.12
C LEU A 314 10.91 11.38 -16.82
N PRO A 315 11.71 11.26 -15.75
CA PRO A 315 12.14 9.96 -15.26
C PRO A 315 10.94 9.07 -14.89
N LYS A 316 11.12 7.76 -15.03
CA LYS A 316 10.10 6.82 -14.55
C LYS A 316 10.01 6.92 -13.04
N ALA A 317 8.78 7.01 -12.54
CA ALA A 317 8.48 7.01 -11.13
C ALA A 317 7.48 5.91 -10.78
N ALA A 318 7.49 5.48 -9.53
CA ALA A 318 6.58 4.50 -8.99
C ALA A 318 5.84 5.08 -7.79
N LEU A 319 4.51 5.10 -7.87
CA LEU A 319 3.65 5.30 -6.72
C LEU A 319 3.55 3.99 -5.94
N GLY A 320 3.64 4.07 -4.65
CA GLY A 320 3.40 2.95 -3.76
C GLY A 320 2.73 3.39 -2.47
N GLY A 321 2.44 2.43 -1.66
CA GLY A 321 1.97 2.59 -0.29
C GLY A 321 2.67 1.57 0.58
N GLY A 322 2.23 1.43 1.80
CA GLY A 322 2.79 0.46 2.71
C GLY A 322 2.24 0.64 4.11
N ASP A 323 2.85 -0.05 5.05
CA ASP A 323 2.42 0.02 6.44
C ASP A 323 3.63 0.25 7.35
N MET A 324 3.39 0.99 8.42
CA MET A 324 4.34 1.26 9.47
C MET A 324 3.84 0.73 10.80
N PHE A 325 4.76 0.31 11.66
CA PHE A 325 4.45 0.08 13.06
C PHE A 325 4.77 1.32 13.89
N ALA A 326 3.88 1.68 14.80
CA ALA A 326 4.11 2.74 15.78
C ALA A 326 3.63 2.28 17.15
N ALA A 327 4.48 2.40 18.17
CA ALA A 327 4.19 1.94 19.53
C ALA A 327 3.56 3.06 20.38
N THR A 328 2.57 2.70 21.19
CA THR A 328 1.87 3.60 22.12
C THR A 328 2.41 3.51 23.55
N ASN A 329 3.25 2.51 23.84
CA ASN A 329 3.88 2.30 25.14
C ASN A 329 5.26 1.64 24.99
N ASP A 330 6.05 1.70 26.04
CA ASP A 330 7.43 1.22 26.13
C ASP A 330 7.58 -0.07 26.97
N ARG A 331 6.53 -0.90 27.06
CA ARG A 331 6.62 -2.18 27.76
C ARG A 331 7.68 -3.07 27.11
N GLU A 332 8.39 -3.85 27.93
CA GLU A 332 9.45 -4.76 27.43
C GLU A 332 8.91 -5.73 26.37
N ALA A 333 7.68 -6.21 26.49
CA ALA A 333 7.05 -7.08 25.52
C ALA A 333 6.76 -6.36 24.18
N THR A 334 6.28 -5.10 24.24
CA THR A 334 6.07 -4.24 23.06
C THR A 334 7.40 -3.96 22.35
N ALA A 335 8.43 -3.58 23.10
CA ALA A 335 9.76 -3.34 22.58
C ALA A 335 10.35 -4.59 21.89
N ALA A 336 10.18 -5.77 22.48
CA ALA A 336 10.63 -7.03 21.89
C ALA A 336 9.96 -7.32 20.53
N LEU A 337 8.65 -7.07 20.40
CA LEU A 337 7.94 -7.24 19.13
C LEU A 337 8.44 -6.23 18.08
N VAL A 338 8.61 -4.96 18.45
CA VAL A 338 9.11 -3.91 17.53
C VAL A 338 10.53 -4.26 17.04
N GLN A 339 11.42 -4.68 17.95
CA GLN A 339 12.77 -5.13 17.57
C GLN A 339 12.74 -6.31 16.60
N TYR A 340 11.90 -7.30 16.86
CA TYR A 340 11.73 -8.45 15.95
C TYR A 340 11.24 -8.00 14.57
N LEU A 341 10.23 -7.14 14.50
CA LEU A 341 9.64 -6.70 13.24
C LEU A 341 10.58 -5.85 12.39
N LEU A 342 11.46 -5.06 13.01
CA LEU A 342 12.32 -4.11 12.30
C LEU A 342 13.75 -4.62 12.10
N LEU A 343 14.25 -5.51 12.97
CA LEU A 343 15.65 -5.90 12.96
C LEU A 343 15.90 -7.38 12.60
N ASP A 344 14.86 -8.22 12.55
CA ASP A 344 14.99 -9.60 12.11
C ASP A 344 14.78 -9.73 10.60
N ASP A 345 15.83 -10.06 9.86
CA ASP A 345 15.79 -10.19 8.39
C ASP A 345 14.92 -11.39 7.93
N GLU A 346 14.57 -12.33 8.82
CA GLU A 346 13.73 -13.50 8.53
C GLU A 346 12.29 -13.38 9.03
N ALA A 347 11.92 -12.26 9.71
CA ALA A 347 10.58 -12.05 10.26
C ALA A 347 9.47 -12.26 9.23
N TRP A 348 9.71 -11.85 7.98
CA TRP A 348 8.74 -11.95 6.88
C TRP A 348 8.66 -13.32 6.19
N THR A 349 9.53 -14.27 6.54
CA THR A 349 9.60 -15.61 5.93
C THR A 349 8.24 -16.36 5.92
N PRO A 350 7.43 -16.35 7.00
CA PRO A 350 6.14 -17.03 6.98
C PRO A 350 5.20 -16.52 5.88
N VAL A 351 5.21 -15.22 5.62
CA VAL A 351 4.38 -14.60 4.57
C VAL A 351 4.92 -14.97 3.20
N ALA A 352 6.23 -14.84 2.98
CA ALA A 352 6.86 -15.09 1.68
C ALA A 352 6.70 -16.53 1.22
N THR A 353 6.79 -17.51 2.15
CA THR A 353 6.72 -18.94 1.85
C THR A 353 5.32 -19.53 1.98
N ASN A 354 4.29 -18.72 2.22
CA ASN A 354 2.92 -19.20 2.36
C ASN A 354 2.32 -19.61 1.01
N ARG A 355 2.30 -20.93 0.76
CA ARG A 355 1.74 -21.53 -0.45
C ARG A 355 0.21 -21.56 -0.46
N ASN A 356 -0.40 -21.64 0.71
CA ASN A 356 -1.84 -21.85 0.88
C ASN A 356 -2.60 -20.55 1.16
N GLY A 357 -1.87 -19.44 1.41
CA GLY A 357 -2.49 -18.15 1.63
C GLY A 357 -3.06 -17.61 0.33
N HIS A 358 -4.30 -17.13 0.38
CA HIS A 358 -4.83 -16.28 -0.66
C HIS A 358 -3.80 -15.16 -0.84
N GLY A 359 -3.15 -15.19 -1.90
CA GLY A 359 -2.23 -14.37 -2.59
C GLY A 359 -1.77 -13.04 -2.04
N SER A 360 -1.47 -12.93 -0.74
CA SER A 360 -0.83 -11.70 -0.28
C SER A 360 0.35 -11.38 -1.19
N THR A 361 0.27 -10.26 -1.87
CA THR A 361 1.36 -9.65 -2.63
C THR A 361 2.00 -8.53 -1.81
N ARG A 362 1.92 -8.64 -0.47
CA ARG A 362 2.64 -7.77 0.45
C ARG A 362 4.12 -8.08 0.39
N ILE A 363 4.90 -7.05 0.29
CA ILE A 363 6.35 -7.10 0.13
C ILE A 363 6.94 -6.44 1.37
N THR A 364 7.92 -7.09 2.01
CA THR A 364 8.61 -6.45 3.13
C THR A 364 9.39 -5.23 2.65
N ALA A 365 9.42 -4.20 3.50
CA ALA A 365 10.24 -3.00 3.30
C ALA A 365 11.73 -3.25 3.59
N ASN A 366 12.08 -4.37 4.25
CA ASN A 366 13.45 -4.74 4.58
C ASN A 366 14.23 -5.16 3.32
N VAL A 367 15.25 -4.38 2.95
CA VAL A 367 16.05 -4.61 1.74
C VAL A 367 17.00 -5.81 1.86
N ASN A 368 17.25 -6.31 3.08
CA ASN A 368 18.08 -7.48 3.33
C ASN A 368 17.32 -8.79 3.18
N PHE A 369 15.98 -8.75 3.09
CA PHE A 369 15.17 -9.95 2.94
C PHE A 369 15.44 -10.63 1.60
N ASP A 370 15.59 -11.96 1.64
CA ASP A 370 15.78 -12.77 0.42
C ASP A 370 14.47 -12.85 -0.37
N THR A 371 14.31 -11.98 -1.35
CA THR A 371 13.11 -11.90 -2.22
C THR A 371 12.90 -13.18 -3.06
N SER A 372 13.89 -14.08 -3.19
CA SER A 372 13.72 -15.36 -3.86
C SER A 372 12.79 -16.31 -3.08
N LEU A 373 12.56 -16.04 -1.79
CA LEU A 373 11.63 -16.79 -0.94
C LEU A 373 10.16 -16.54 -1.28
N TYR A 374 9.81 -15.44 -1.96
CA TYR A 374 8.43 -15.25 -2.40
C TYR A 374 8.01 -16.36 -3.37
N GLU A 375 7.02 -17.15 -2.97
CA GLU A 375 6.53 -18.28 -3.77
C GLU A 375 5.91 -17.85 -5.11
N LYS A 376 5.24 -16.68 -5.16
CA LYS A 376 4.58 -16.19 -6.37
C LYS A 376 5.57 -15.37 -7.22
N GLU A 377 5.61 -15.70 -8.52
CA GLU A 377 6.44 -14.95 -9.48
C GLU A 377 6.05 -13.46 -9.54
N ILE A 378 4.74 -13.17 -9.51
CA ILE A 378 4.26 -11.78 -9.53
C ILE A 378 4.78 -10.99 -8.32
N THR A 379 4.83 -11.58 -7.13
CA THR A 379 5.36 -10.90 -5.93
C THR A 379 6.85 -10.61 -6.06
N ARG A 380 7.62 -11.53 -6.65
CA ARG A 380 9.05 -11.30 -6.95
C ARG A 380 9.25 -10.15 -7.93
N VAL A 381 8.43 -10.09 -8.99
CA VAL A 381 8.49 -9.02 -10.01
C VAL A 381 8.12 -7.67 -9.39
N LEU A 382 7.06 -7.60 -8.61
CA LEU A 382 6.62 -6.39 -7.92
C LEU A 382 7.66 -5.91 -6.90
N GLY A 383 8.23 -6.82 -6.11
CA GLY A 383 9.30 -6.52 -5.15
C GLY A 383 10.55 -5.98 -5.83
N ALA A 384 10.96 -6.59 -6.95
CA ALA A 384 12.10 -6.09 -7.74
C ALA A 384 11.83 -4.69 -8.30
N THR A 385 10.60 -4.39 -8.73
CA THR A 385 10.21 -3.07 -9.23
C THR A 385 10.27 -2.02 -8.14
N ILE A 386 9.74 -2.32 -6.94
CA ILE A 386 9.80 -1.42 -5.78
C ILE A 386 11.26 -1.15 -5.38
N ASN A 387 12.07 -2.20 -5.22
CA ASN A 387 13.47 -2.07 -4.83
C ASN A 387 14.28 -1.23 -5.84
N ALA A 388 14.04 -1.41 -7.14
CA ALA A 388 14.65 -0.58 -8.17
C ALA A 388 14.23 0.89 -8.02
N ALA A 389 12.94 1.17 -7.88
CA ALA A 389 12.43 2.53 -7.71
C ALA A 389 12.96 3.21 -6.44
N LEU A 390 13.04 2.49 -5.32
CA LEU A 390 13.62 2.98 -4.06
C LEU A 390 15.11 3.31 -4.23
N SER A 391 15.87 2.43 -4.89
CA SER A 391 17.32 2.63 -5.10
C SER A 391 17.64 3.80 -6.04
N GLU A 392 16.74 4.11 -6.97
CA GLU A 392 16.85 5.21 -7.92
C GLU A 392 16.23 6.53 -7.41
N ASN A 393 15.71 6.56 -6.17
CA ASN A 393 14.95 7.66 -5.59
C ASN A 393 13.71 8.05 -6.45
N ALA A 394 13.14 7.06 -7.12
CA ALA A 394 11.99 7.20 -8.01
C ALA A 394 10.67 6.69 -7.40
N PHE A 395 10.72 6.10 -6.21
CA PHE A 395 9.54 5.70 -5.45
C PHE A 395 8.97 6.90 -4.69
N ARG A 396 7.64 7.06 -4.72
CA ARG A 396 6.93 7.97 -3.83
C ARG A 396 5.77 7.24 -3.18
N PHE A 397 5.63 7.50 -1.89
CA PHE A 397 4.49 7.02 -1.14
C PHE A 397 3.24 7.83 -1.55
N ASP A 398 2.08 7.24 -1.40
CA ASP A 398 0.75 7.84 -1.59
C ASP A 398 0.67 9.22 -0.92
N ALA A 399 0.30 10.24 -1.68
CA ALA A 399 0.27 11.62 -1.18
C ALA A 399 -0.80 11.80 -0.11
N SER A 400 -1.98 11.21 -0.30
CA SER A 400 -3.07 11.33 0.65
C SER A 400 -2.74 10.66 2.00
N ASP A 401 -1.91 9.61 1.98
CA ASP A 401 -1.42 8.93 3.17
C ASP A 401 -0.29 9.70 3.88
N LEU A 402 0.43 10.58 3.16
CA LEU A 402 1.52 11.41 3.69
C LEU A 402 1.05 12.74 4.25
N MET A 403 -0.01 13.31 3.69
CA MET A 403 -0.56 14.61 4.09
C MET A 403 -1.13 14.56 5.52
N PRO A 404 -1.29 15.72 6.20
CA PRO A 404 -2.05 15.77 7.44
C PRO A 404 -3.39 15.05 7.33
N VAL A 405 -3.80 14.34 8.36
CA VAL A 405 -5.02 13.49 8.35
C VAL A 405 -6.26 14.26 7.86
N GLU A 406 -6.44 15.50 8.31
CA GLU A 406 -7.58 16.34 7.91
C GLU A 406 -7.58 16.67 6.40
N ILE A 407 -6.41 16.68 5.78
CA ILE A 407 -6.24 16.96 4.36
C ILE A 407 -6.32 15.68 3.53
N GLY A 408 -5.39 14.76 3.74
CA GLY A 408 -5.27 13.55 2.92
C GLY A 408 -6.48 12.63 3.06
N GLN A 409 -6.74 12.18 4.29
CA GLN A 409 -7.85 11.26 4.59
C GLN A 409 -9.20 11.99 4.72
N GLY A 410 -9.17 13.30 5.02
CA GLY A 410 -10.37 14.13 5.13
C GLY A 410 -10.77 14.76 3.81
N ALA A 411 -10.25 15.95 3.53
CA ALA A 411 -10.69 16.77 2.41
C ALA A 411 -10.41 16.13 1.05
N PHE A 412 -9.21 15.55 0.84
CA PHE A 412 -8.83 15.03 -0.45
C PHE A 412 -9.67 13.80 -0.85
N TRP A 413 -9.83 12.80 0.04
CA TRP A 413 -10.72 11.65 -0.24
C TRP A 413 -12.16 12.06 -0.48
N SER A 414 -12.68 12.97 0.36
CA SER A 414 -14.05 13.47 0.26
C SER A 414 -14.31 14.20 -1.06
N GLU A 415 -13.43 15.13 -1.44
CA GLU A 415 -13.61 15.93 -2.65
C GLU A 415 -13.42 15.12 -3.94
N MET A 416 -12.58 14.07 -3.91
CA MET A 416 -12.49 13.13 -5.05
C MET A 416 -13.75 12.28 -5.19
N THR A 417 -14.43 11.96 -4.09
CA THR A 417 -15.73 11.29 -4.10
C THR A 417 -16.82 12.21 -4.68
N GLU A 418 -16.82 13.47 -4.27
CA GLU A 418 -17.73 14.48 -4.83
C GLU A 418 -17.42 14.76 -6.31
N LEU A 419 -16.15 14.79 -6.71
CA LEU A 419 -15.76 14.94 -8.12
C LEU A 419 -16.33 13.81 -8.98
N ALA A 420 -16.24 12.57 -8.54
CA ALA A 420 -16.80 11.43 -9.25
C ALA A 420 -18.32 11.58 -9.44
N SER A 421 -19.02 12.11 -8.43
CA SER A 421 -20.48 12.28 -8.44
C SER A 421 -20.95 13.50 -9.24
N ASN A 422 -20.21 14.61 -9.19
CA ASN A 422 -20.62 15.90 -9.76
C ASN A 422 -20.08 16.18 -11.17
N GLY A 423 -19.11 15.37 -11.62
CA GLY A 423 -18.57 15.44 -12.98
C GLY A 423 -17.46 16.50 -13.16
N PRO A 424 -16.93 16.64 -14.40
CA PRO A 424 -15.73 17.44 -14.70
C PRO A 424 -15.83 18.91 -14.32
N SER A 425 -17.04 19.47 -14.30
CA SER A 425 -17.25 20.88 -13.92
C SER A 425 -17.01 21.17 -12.44
N TYR A 426 -16.86 20.13 -11.62
CA TYR A 426 -16.62 20.25 -10.19
C TYR A 426 -15.12 20.34 -9.85
N ILE A 427 -14.20 20.08 -10.77
CA ILE A 427 -12.74 20.04 -10.53
C ILE A 427 -12.26 21.28 -9.78
N ASP A 428 -12.54 22.48 -10.28
CA ASP A 428 -12.06 23.71 -9.62
C ASP A 428 -12.62 23.85 -8.20
N THR A 429 -13.87 23.47 -7.98
CA THR A 429 -14.50 23.51 -6.66
C THR A 429 -13.86 22.50 -5.71
N ALA A 430 -13.59 21.27 -6.17
CA ALA A 430 -12.93 20.24 -5.36
C ALA A 430 -11.53 20.70 -4.91
N LEU A 431 -10.72 21.19 -5.85
CA LEU A 431 -9.36 21.63 -5.54
C LEU A 431 -9.33 22.87 -4.62
N ASP A 432 -10.25 23.82 -4.83
CA ASP A 432 -10.40 24.98 -3.93
C ASP A 432 -10.86 24.57 -2.53
N ASN A 433 -11.73 23.56 -2.40
CA ASN A 433 -12.17 23.07 -1.09
C ASN A 433 -11.03 22.38 -0.34
N ILE A 434 -10.21 21.57 -1.02
CA ILE A 434 -9.04 20.94 -0.41
C ILE A 434 -8.03 22.00 0.01
N GLU A 435 -7.73 22.97 -0.86
CA GLU A 435 -6.81 24.07 -0.53
C GLU A 435 -7.29 24.87 0.70
N ASN A 436 -8.57 25.16 0.79
CA ASN A 436 -9.14 25.89 1.92
C ASN A 436 -9.21 25.07 3.22
N ALA A 437 -9.03 23.76 3.18
CA ALA A 437 -8.96 22.90 4.36
C ALA A 437 -7.57 22.90 5.01
N TRP A 438 -6.52 23.31 4.29
CA TRP A 438 -5.19 23.43 4.87
C TRP A 438 -5.17 24.49 5.98
N PRO A 439 -4.46 24.22 7.12
CA PRO A 439 -4.42 25.09 8.28
C PRO A 439 -3.70 26.43 8.05
#